data_eda3490b5e5fa9072a040bc4395908b2
#
_entry.id   eda3490b5e5fa9072a040bc4395908b2
#
_cell.length_a   1.000
_cell.length_b   1.000
_cell.length_c   1.000
_cell.angle_alpha   90.00
_cell.angle_beta   90.00
_cell.angle_gamma   90.00
#
_symmetry.space_group_name_H-M   'P 1'
#
loop_
_entity.id
_entity.type
_entity.pdbx_description
1 polymer ?
#
loop_
_entity_poly.entity_id
_entity_poly.type
_entity_poly.pdbx_seq_one_letter_code
_entity_poly.pdbx_strand_id
1 'polypeptide(L)'
;ADFVAGRASASLARTSYIPGIVPSRLDRWMPGFIAQGLRQGLATFGRRMRGFVTNEAVVVGVESRTSSPVRIPRDPATLMHPEAAGLFPAGEGAGYAGGIISAALDGERIAEAVKNYIA
;
A
#
# COMPACT_ATOMS: atom_id res chain seq x y z
N ALA A 1 2.67 9.86 19.69
CA ALA A 1 3.60 10.92 20.14
C ALA A 1 5.05 10.42 20.22
N ASP A 2 5.31 9.21 20.70
CA ASP A 2 6.68 8.68 20.87
C ASP A 2 7.44 8.54 19.56
N PHE A 3 6.79 8.09 18.49
CA PHE A 3 7.40 8.06 17.15
C PHE A 3 7.82 9.46 16.69
N VAL A 4 6.96 10.46 16.88
CA VAL A 4 7.28 11.85 16.53
C VAL A 4 8.47 12.37 17.35
N ALA A 5 8.52 12.04 18.63
CA ALA A 5 9.63 12.40 19.53
C ALA A 5 10.91 11.57 19.30
N GLY A 6 10.86 10.49 18.51
CA GLY A 6 12.00 9.63 18.24
C GLY A 6 12.44 8.78 19.41
N ARG A 7 11.53 8.41 20.28
CA ARG A 7 11.79 7.59 21.46
C ARG A 7 11.04 6.26 21.44
N ALA A 8 11.47 5.30 22.22
CA ALA A 8 10.74 4.06 22.40
C ALA A 8 9.48 4.31 23.25
N SER A 9 8.38 3.66 22.91
CA SER A 9 7.17 3.65 23.73
C SER A 9 7.37 2.72 24.94
N ALA A 10 7.01 3.20 26.12
CA ALA A 10 7.03 2.38 27.33
C ALA A 10 5.88 1.37 27.36
N SER A 11 4.77 1.68 26.70
CA SER A 11 3.60 0.81 26.55
C SER A 11 2.92 1.10 25.21
N LEU A 12 2.05 0.19 24.76
CA LEU A 12 1.24 0.36 23.58
C LEU A 12 -0.20 0.65 23.99
N ALA A 13 -0.81 1.64 23.32
CA ALA A 13 -2.22 1.91 23.47
C ALA A 13 -3.08 0.75 22.89
N ARG A 14 -4.32 0.63 23.36
CA ARG A 14 -5.26 -0.34 22.78
C ARG A 14 -5.52 -0.02 21.32
N THR A 15 -5.61 -1.05 20.50
CA THR A 15 -5.86 -0.93 19.06
C THR A 15 -6.88 -1.98 18.61
N SER A 16 -7.61 -1.66 17.55
CA SER A 16 -8.49 -2.60 16.84
C SER A 16 -7.75 -3.38 15.74
N TYR A 17 -6.44 -3.24 15.62
CA TYR A 17 -5.66 -3.98 14.62
C TYR A 17 -5.63 -5.47 14.94
N ILE A 18 -6.39 -6.27 14.18
CA ILE A 18 -6.67 -7.68 14.42
C ILE A 18 -5.40 -8.55 14.49
N PRO A 19 -4.36 -8.36 13.64
CA PRO A 19 -3.14 -9.17 13.71
C PRO A 19 -2.33 -8.98 15.00
N GLY A 20 -2.69 -8.01 15.84
CA GLY A 20 -1.92 -7.65 17.02
C GLY A 20 -0.73 -6.77 16.70
N ILE A 21 -0.14 -6.20 17.75
CA ILE A 21 1.02 -5.31 17.65
C ILE A 21 2.10 -5.69 18.63
N VAL A 22 3.35 -5.45 18.25
CA VAL A 22 4.51 -5.56 19.12
C VAL A 22 5.24 -4.21 19.20
N PRO A 23 5.80 -3.82 20.35
CA PRO A 23 6.53 -2.56 20.44
C PRO A 23 7.79 -2.61 19.58
N SER A 24 7.99 -1.57 18.77
CA SER A 24 9.13 -1.46 17.87
C SER A 24 9.56 -0.01 17.65
N ARG A 25 10.86 0.18 17.44
CA ARG A 25 11.46 1.44 17.00
C ARG A 25 11.40 1.52 15.49
N LEU A 26 10.21 1.86 14.93
CA LEU A 26 9.96 1.96 13.49
C LEU A 26 10.99 2.86 12.79
N ASP A 27 11.43 3.91 13.46
CA ASP A 27 12.43 4.87 12.96
C ASP A 27 13.84 4.29 12.80
N ARG A 28 14.13 3.10 13.35
CA ARG A 28 15.46 2.47 13.27
C ARG A 28 15.61 1.48 12.13
N TRP A 29 14.51 0.87 11.70
CA TRP A 29 14.57 -0.08 10.58
C TRP A 29 14.02 0.48 9.26
N MET A 30 13.29 1.60 9.30
CA MET A 30 12.94 2.34 8.09
C MET A 30 14.13 3.17 7.60
N PRO A 31 14.26 3.43 6.26
CA PRO A 31 15.21 4.40 5.75
C PRO A 31 15.10 5.75 6.45
N GLY A 32 16.24 6.32 6.85
CA GLY A 32 16.26 7.52 7.70
C GLY A 32 15.49 8.71 7.12
N PHE A 33 15.54 8.91 5.80
CA PHE A 33 14.79 9.98 5.14
C PHE A 33 13.28 9.81 5.22
N ILE A 34 12.79 8.54 5.19
CA ILE A 34 11.37 8.22 5.36
C ILE A 34 10.95 8.49 6.81
N ALA A 35 11.71 7.97 7.77
CA ALA A 35 11.43 8.18 9.18
C ALA A 35 11.38 9.67 9.54
N GLN A 36 12.33 10.45 9.01
CA GLN A 36 12.39 11.90 9.23
C GLN A 36 11.21 12.62 8.56
N GLY A 37 10.87 12.29 7.31
CA GLY A 37 9.75 12.88 6.60
C GLY A 37 8.42 12.60 7.31
N LEU A 38 8.18 11.38 7.75
CA LEU A 38 6.98 11.00 8.51
C LEU A 38 6.90 11.76 9.85
N ARG A 39 8.00 11.85 10.59
CA ARG A 39 8.04 12.59 11.86
C ARG A 39 7.73 14.08 11.68
N GLN A 40 8.32 14.71 10.66
CA GLN A 40 8.05 16.12 10.32
C GLN A 40 6.60 16.33 9.86
N GLY A 41 6.08 15.44 9.03
CA GLY A 41 4.68 15.46 8.58
C GLY A 41 3.70 15.35 9.75
N LEU A 42 3.87 14.34 10.60
CA LEU A 42 3.05 14.14 11.80
C LEU A 42 3.13 15.33 12.76
N ALA A 43 4.33 15.87 13.00
CA ALA A 43 4.50 17.08 13.83
C ALA A 43 3.77 18.29 13.23
N THR A 44 3.80 18.43 11.90
CA THR A 44 3.08 19.51 11.20
C THR A 44 1.57 19.35 11.33
N PHE A 45 1.04 18.12 11.16
CA PHE A 45 -0.37 17.85 11.41
C PHE A 45 -0.76 18.10 12.86
N GLY A 46 0.08 17.73 13.82
CA GLY A 46 -0.16 18.00 15.23
C GLY A 46 -0.27 19.48 15.56
N ARG A 47 0.46 20.35 14.84
CA ARG A 47 0.33 21.82 14.98
C ARG A 47 -0.97 22.36 14.36
N ARG A 48 -1.47 21.74 13.28
CA ARG A 48 -2.67 22.18 12.56
C ARG A 48 -3.96 21.60 13.13
N MET A 49 -3.87 20.39 13.67
CA MET A 49 -5.02 19.64 14.19
C MET A 49 -4.79 19.30 15.65
N ARG A 50 -5.49 20.02 16.54
CA ARG A 50 -5.39 19.78 17.99
C ARG A 50 -5.75 18.32 18.32
N GLY A 51 -4.89 17.65 19.07
CA GLY A 51 -5.10 16.25 19.48
C GLY A 51 -4.72 15.21 18.41
N PHE A 52 -4.19 15.60 17.25
CA PHE A 52 -3.75 14.64 16.22
C PHE A 52 -2.54 13.82 16.67
N VAL A 53 -1.55 14.45 17.31
CA VAL A 53 -0.42 13.74 17.90
C VAL A 53 -0.71 13.48 19.39
N THR A 54 -0.98 12.24 19.73
CA THR A 54 -1.36 11.79 21.07
C THR A 54 -0.68 10.47 21.41
N ASN A 55 -0.60 10.12 22.69
CA ASN A 55 -0.15 8.81 23.15
C ASN A 55 -1.20 7.70 22.98
N GLU A 56 -2.43 8.06 22.67
CA GLU A 56 -3.52 7.10 22.41
C GLU A 56 -3.50 6.59 20.96
N ALA A 57 -2.92 7.34 20.04
CA ALA A 57 -2.77 6.94 18.66
C ALA A 57 -1.57 6.00 18.48
N VAL A 58 -1.80 4.91 17.76
CA VAL A 58 -0.78 3.90 17.44
C VAL A 58 -0.34 4.06 16.00
N VAL A 59 0.98 4.09 15.77
CA VAL A 59 1.56 3.97 14.43
C VAL A 59 1.91 2.50 14.21
N VAL A 60 1.28 1.90 13.22
CA VAL A 60 1.55 0.52 12.79
C VAL A 60 2.36 0.55 11.51
N GLY A 61 3.35 -0.26 11.38
CA GLY A 61 4.20 -0.40 10.19
C GLY A 61 4.77 -1.83 10.13
N VAL A 62 5.12 -2.33 8.96
CA VAL A 62 5.08 -1.63 7.67
C VAL A 62 3.95 -2.26 6.85
N GLU A 63 3.11 -1.45 6.22
CA GLU A 63 2.38 -1.90 5.07
C GLU A 63 3.22 -1.56 3.84
N SER A 64 3.88 -2.57 3.29
CA SER A 64 4.82 -2.43 2.18
C SER A 64 4.25 -2.92 0.86
N ARG A 65 3.05 -3.53 0.91
CA ARG A 65 2.38 -4.00 -0.29
C ARG A 65 1.62 -2.85 -0.95
N THR A 66 2.11 -2.45 -2.12
CA THR A 66 1.44 -1.49 -2.98
C THR A 66 1.15 -2.13 -4.33
N SER A 67 1.69 -1.60 -5.41
CA SER A 67 1.58 -2.17 -6.75
C SER A 67 2.63 -3.25 -6.98
N SER A 68 2.35 -4.19 -7.89
CA SER A 68 3.37 -5.15 -8.32
C SER A 68 4.61 -4.42 -8.85
N PRO A 69 5.82 -4.81 -8.42
CA PRO A 69 7.07 -4.21 -8.94
C PRO A 69 7.37 -4.66 -10.38
N VAL A 70 6.63 -5.65 -10.86
CA VAL A 70 6.78 -6.22 -12.20
C VAL A 70 5.48 -6.07 -12.96
N ARG A 71 5.57 -5.70 -14.23
CA ARG A 71 4.44 -5.69 -15.14
C ARG A 71 4.58 -6.84 -16.14
N ILE A 72 3.57 -7.71 -16.21
CA ILE A 72 3.51 -8.76 -17.23
C ILE A 72 3.06 -8.10 -18.54
N PRO A 73 3.82 -8.23 -19.64
CA PRO A 73 3.46 -7.56 -20.90
C PRO A 73 2.09 -7.96 -21.43
N ARG A 74 1.34 -7.01 -21.93
CA ARG A 74 0.13 -7.26 -22.71
C ARG A 74 -0.02 -6.22 -23.83
N ASP A 75 -0.54 -6.64 -24.94
CA ASP A 75 -0.85 -5.77 -26.06
C ASP A 75 -1.98 -4.80 -25.68
N PRO A 76 -1.88 -3.49 -25.96
CA PRO A 76 -2.87 -2.50 -25.52
C PRO A 76 -4.22 -2.61 -26.23
N ALA A 77 -4.29 -3.23 -27.40
CA ALA A 77 -5.52 -3.38 -28.17
C ALA A 77 -6.25 -4.69 -27.84
N THR A 78 -5.51 -5.81 -27.81
CA THR A 78 -6.08 -7.13 -27.55
C THR A 78 -6.11 -7.50 -26.08
N LEU A 79 -5.34 -6.81 -25.25
CA LEU A 79 -5.11 -7.08 -23.81
C LEU A 79 -4.49 -8.47 -23.53
N MET A 80 -4.05 -9.17 -24.56
CA MET A 80 -3.40 -10.47 -24.48
C MET A 80 -1.88 -10.33 -24.39
N HIS A 81 -1.21 -11.29 -23.79
CA HIS A 81 0.25 -11.34 -23.75
C HIS A 81 0.81 -11.50 -25.18
N PRO A 82 1.81 -10.70 -25.60
CA PRO A 82 2.28 -10.71 -27.00
C PRO A 82 2.91 -12.03 -27.45
N GLU A 83 3.49 -12.80 -26.50
CA GLU A 83 4.21 -14.06 -26.80
C GLU A 83 3.45 -15.30 -26.30
N ALA A 84 2.32 -15.15 -25.63
CA ALA A 84 1.55 -16.27 -25.07
C ALA A 84 0.07 -16.12 -25.42
N ALA A 85 -0.35 -16.81 -26.47
CA ALA A 85 -1.75 -16.79 -26.90
C ALA A 85 -2.68 -17.34 -25.81
N GLY A 86 -3.81 -16.64 -25.60
CA GLY A 86 -4.78 -16.99 -24.56
C GLY A 86 -4.40 -16.57 -23.14
N LEU A 87 -3.25 -15.92 -22.93
CA LEU A 87 -2.87 -15.35 -21.65
C LEU A 87 -3.26 -13.87 -21.59
N PHE A 88 -4.09 -13.51 -20.62
CA PHE A 88 -4.57 -12.15 -20.40
C PHE A 88 -4.14 -11.62 -19.02
N PRO A 89 -2.98 -10.95 -18.93
CA PRO A 89 -2.50 -10.38 -17.65
C PRO A 89 -3.47 -9.32 -17.13
N ALA A 90 -3.91 -9.44 -15.87
CA ALA A 90 -4.96 -8.59 -15.29
C ALA A 90 -4.63 -8.11 -13.88
N GLY A 91 -5.15 -6.96 -13.54
CA GLY A 91 -5.22 -6.44 -12.19
C GLY A 91 -3.88 -6.10 -11.55
N GLU A 92 -3.87 -6.12 -10.22
CA GLU A 92 -2.72 -5.69 -9.40
C GLU A 92 -1.53 -6.63 -9.57
N GLY A 93 -1.75 -7.94 -9.54
CA GLY A 93 -0.68 -8.93 -9.65
C GLY A 93 0.09 -8.87 -10.97
N ALA A 94 -0.57 -8.47 -12.06
CA ALA A 94 0.04 -8.27 -13.36
C ALA A 94 0.60 -6.84 -13.59
N GLY A 95 0.47 -5.95 -12.61
CA GLY A 95 1.00 -4.59 -12.67
C GLY A 95 0.12 -3.57 -13.40
N TYR A 96 -1.19 -3.85 -13.57
CA TYR A 96 -2.14 -2.96 -14.28
C TYR A 96 -3.10 -2.20 -13.36
N ALA A 97 -3.09 -2.48 -12.08
CA ALA A 97 -3.93 -1.80 -11.09
C ALA A 97 -3.20 -1.68 -9.76
N GLY A 98 -3.53 -0.65 -8.98
CA GLY A 98 -2.97 -0.41 -7.65
C GLY A 98 -4.03 -0.23 -6.56
N GLY A 99 -5.28 -0.57 -6.82
CA GLY A 99 -6.37 -0.45 -5.87
C GLY A 99 -7.60 -1.27 -6.28
N ILE A 100 -8.54 -1.43 -5.36
CA ILE A 100 -9.72 -2.30 -5.51
C ILE A 100 -10.52 -1.93 -6.76
N ILE A 101 -10.87 -0.66 -6.93
CA ILE A 101 -11.69 -0.19 -8.05
C ILE A 101 -10.94 -0.33 -9.38
N SER A 102 -9.66 0.07 -9.43
CA SER A 102 -8.86 -0.05 -10.65
C SER A 102 -8.66 -1.51 -11.06
N ALA A 103 -8.51 -2.43 -10.09
CA ALA A 103 -8.41 -3.86 -10.36
C ALA A 103 -9.73 -4.43 -10.90
N ALA A 104 -10.88 -4.01 -10.35
CA ALA A 104 -12.19 -4.42 -10.83
C ALA A 104 -12.43 -3.95 -12.28
N LEU A 105 -12.17 -2.68 -12.58
CA LEU A 105 -12.32 -2.12 -13.94
C LEU A 105 -11.39 -2.79 -14.96
N ASP A 106 -10.15 -3.10 -14.55
CA ASP A 106 -9.23 -3.83 -15.41
C ASP A 106 -9.72 -5.26 -15.66
N GLY A 107 -10.27 -5.91 -14.63
CA GLY A 107 -10.91 -7.24 -14.75
C GLY A 107 -12.09 -7.27 -15.73
N GLU A 108 -12.97 -6.26 -15.69
CA GLU A 108 -14.08 -6.13 -16.65
C GLU A 108 -13.56 -6.01 -18.10
N ARG A 109 -12.56 -5.16 -18.34
CA ARG A 109 -11.94 -5.02 -19.67
C ARG A 109 -11.34 -6.32 -20.17
N ILE A 110 -10.66 -7.05 -19.28
CA ILE A 110 -10.07 -8.35 -19.60
C ILE A 110 -11.17 -9.38 -19.92
N ALA A 111 -12.26 -9.40 -19.18
CA ALA A 111 -13.38 -10.31 -19.45
C ALA A 111 -13.98 -10.09 -20.84
N GLU A 112 -14.14 -8.83 -21.27
CA GLU A 112 -14.57 -8.51 -22.63
C GLU A 112 -13.56 -8.96 -23.70
N ALA A 113 -12.26 -8.75 -23.44
CA ALA A 113 -11.22 -9.20 -24.36
C ALA A 113 -11.18 -10.72 -24.50
N VAL A 114 -11.30 -11.45 -23.40
CA VAL A 114 -11.39 -12.91 -23.38
C VAL A 114 -12.61 -13.39 -24.15
N LYS A 115 -13.79 -12.78 -23.92
CA LYS A 115 -15.01 -13.10 -24.65
C LYS A 115 -14.81 -12.95 -26.15
N ASN A 116 -14.20 -11.87 -26.59
CA ASN A 116 -13.94 -11.62 -28.01
C ASN A 116 -12.90 -12.58 -28.63
N TYR A 117 -12.00 -13.11 -27.80
CA TYR A 117 -10.98 -14.08 -28.23
C TYR A 117 -11.55 -15.48 -28.43
N ILE A 118 -12.55 -15.89 -27.63
CA ILE A 118 -13.15 -17.25 -27.68
C ILE A 118 -14.42 -17.33 -28.55
N ALA A 119 -14.94 -16.17 -29.03
CA ALA A 119 -16.12 -16.11 -29.88
C ALA A 119 -15.76 -16.45 -31.32
#